data_adf3ed9b64d31b4dbd15c579614ca026
#
_entry.id   adf3ed9b64d31b4dbd15c579614ca026
#
_cell.length_a   1.000
_cell.length_b   1.000
_cell.length_c   1.000
_cell.angle_alpha   90.00
_cell.angle_beta   90.00
_cell.angle_gamma   90.00
#
_symmetry.space_group_name_H-M   'P 1'
#
loop_
_entity.id
_entity.type
_entity.pdbx_description
1 polymer ?
#
loop_
_entity_poly.entity_id
_entity_poly.type
_entity_poly.pdbx_seq_one_letter_code
_entity_poly.pdbx_strand_id
1 'polypeptide(L)'
;MINLQEEKDLLNTVEISARRFEESPFIERHDTSKMIRGVYANRFQAVYMGEDPIQKYWTLRQKALIFDVPEKPIEIKGPDSVKFLDKVLTRKISNMKIGRGYYAIACTPKGGIFMDGIVFRFDENHFWYVQADGPFETWLLAHSEGFDVEISDPKSRVIQIQGPASLNIMQDATGGQLTEAMKYYSSGFFNFNGQELYVSRSGFTGELGYEIYCDGYKTDHLALWDHLISAGKKYGMEFSSTRALTIRRIEGGILGNTTDMDINMSPFEAGLSFIVDLEKEDFIGKKALLKKEKNVLLYGLTCKTATPSSGSKILDGNEEVGYITAGVPSPTLGLGIGYVRFIKGKDWQGKKLQLCLPNGEIHSSEIVDLPFFDKEKKIIKGIDKSIPEISNDFQYDAY
;
A
#
# COMPACT_ATOMS: atom_id res chain seq x y z
N MET A 1 -19.56 14.41 -13.91
CA MET A 1 -18.97 14.68 -15.25
C MET A 1 -17.51 14.29 -15.18
N ILE A 2 -17.03 13.47 -16.11
CA ILE A 2 -15.59 13.20 -16.25
C ILE A 2 -14.96 14.53 -16.66
N ASN A 3 -13.95 14.97 -15.92
CA ASN A 3 -13.21 16.19 -16.25
C ASN A 3 -12.42 15.98 -17.55
N LEU A 4 -12.21 17.04 -18.31
CA LEU A 4 -11.37 17.03 -19.53
C LEU A 4 -9.95 16.50 -19.29
N GLN A 5 -9.42 16.63 -18.09
CA GLN A 5 -8.14 16.04 -17.71
C GLN A 5 -8.24 14.53 -17.54
N GLU A 6 -9.31 14.01 -16.96
CA GLU A 6 -9.60 12.58 -16.90
C GLU A 6 -9.81 11.99 -18.29
N GLU A 7 -10.50 12.72 -19.20
CA GLU A 7 -10.60 12.31 -20.60
C GLU A 7 -9.23 12.30 -21.30
N LYS A 8 -8.33 13.25 -20.99
CA LYS A 8 -6.96 13.23 -21.52
C LYS A 8 -6.15 12.06 -20.97
N ASP A 9 -6.29 11.73 -19.69
CA ASP A 9 -5.65 10.57 -19.09
C ASP A 9 -6.22 9.26 -19.66
N LEU A 10 -7.52 9.23 -19.96
CA LEU A 10 -8.18 8.12 -20.67
C LEU A 10 -7.68 7.98 -22.11
N LEU A 11 -7.44 9.10 -22.80
CA LEU A 11 -6.89 9.10 -24.18
C LEU A 11 -5.44 8.60 -24.25
N ASN A 12 -4.73 8.57 -23.12
CA ASN A 12 -3.41 7.96 -22.99
C ASN A 12 -3.45 6.46 -22.67
N THR A 13 -4.65 5.86 -22.57
CA THR A 13 -4.76 4.41 -22.39
C THR A 13 -4.31 3.68 -23.66
N VAL A 14 -3.63 2.55 -23.47
CA VAL A 14 -3.15 1.70 -24.55
C VAL A 14 -3.88 0.37 -24.48
N GLU A 15 -4.37 -0.12 -25.60
CA GLU A 15 -4.83 -1.51 -25.68
C GLU A 15 -3.64 -2.44 -25.59
N ILE A 16 -3.66 -3.36 -24.63
CA ILE A 16 -2.65 -4.40 -24.47
C ILE A 16 -3.29 -5.78 -24.50
N SER A 17 -2.55 -6.75 -25.05
CA SER A 17 -3.00 -8.15 -24.99
C SER A 17 -3.02 -8.65 -23.55
N ALA A 18 -4.18 -9.08 -23.08
CA ALA A 18 -4.38 -9.61 -21.74
C ALA A 18 -3.68 -10.96 -21.47
N ARG A 19 -3.10 -11.62 -22.50
CA ARG A 19 -2.54 -12.98 -22.40
C ARG A 19 -1.43 -13.18 -21.37
N ARG A 20 -0.80 -12.10 -20.92
CA ARG A 20 0.32 -12.12 -19.97
C ARG A 20 -0.06 -11.67 -18.57
N PHE A 21 -1.32 -11.28 -18.37
CA PHE A 21 -1.80 -10.75 -17.09
C PHE A 21 -2.94 -11.60 -16.58
N GLU A 22 -2.99 -11.76 -15.27
CA GLU A 22 -4.04 -12.50 -14.58
C GLU A 22 -5.21 -11.57 -14.28
N GLU A 23 -6.41 -11.90 -14.79
CA GLU A 23 -7.64 -11.22 -14.40
C GLU A 23 -8.03 -11.61 -12.98
N SER A 24 -8.80 -10.74 -12.33
CA SER A 24 -9.35 -11.02 -11.01
C SER A 24 -10.40 -12.13 -11.08
N PRO A 25 -10.40 -13.10 -10.16
CA PRO A 25 -11.47 -14.09 -10.07
C PRO A 25 -12.80 -13.48 -9.59
N PHE A 26 -12.79 -12.23 -9.12
CA PHE A 26 -13.97 -11.51 -8.65
C PHE A 26 -14.58 -10.60 -9.73
N ILE A 27 -13.96 -10.52 -10.91
CA ILE A 27 -14.29 -9.54 -11.95
C ILE A 27 -15.78 -9.55 -12.34
N GLU A 28 -16.44 -10.70 -12.37
CA GLU A 28 -17.86 -10.84 -12.70
C GLU A 28 -18.78 -10.07 -11.73
N ARG A 29 -18.30 -9.70 -10.55
CA ARG A 29 -19.07 -9.01 -9.52
C ARG A 29 -18.90 -7.49 -9.54
N HIS A 30 -17.88 -6.98 -10.22
CA HIS A 30 -17.61 -5.55 -10.21
C HIS A 30 -17.21 -4.96 -11.57
N ASP A 31 -17.17 -5.76 -12.65
CA ASP A 31 -16.88 -5.22 -13.99
C ASP A 31 -17.97 -4.25 -14.45
N THR A 32 -17.52 -3.17 -15.08
CA THR A 32 -18.38 -2.17 -15.68
C THR A 32 -17.82 -1.72 -17.02
N SER A 33 -18.70 -1.21 -17.91
CA SER A 33 -18.27 -0.64 -19.20
C SER A 33 -17.36 0.59 -19.08
N LYS A 34 -17.26 1.17 -17.86
CA LYS A 34 -16.41 2.33 -17.57
C LYS A 34 -15.11 1.95 -16.86
N MET A 35 -14.90 0.66 -16.59
CA MET A 35 -13.72 0.22 -15.85
C MET A 35 -12.44 0.44 -16.64
N ILE A 36 -11.49 1.12 -15.99
CA ILE A 36 -10.10 1.19 -16.42
C ILE A 36 -9.31 0.23 -15.55
N ARG A 37 -8.59 -0.67 -16.21
CA ARG A 37 -7.69 -1.61 -15.56
C ARG A 37 -6.25 -1.08 -15.57
N GLY A 38 -5.58 -1.15 -14.45
CA GLY A 38 -4.14 -1.04 -14.34
C GLY A 38 -3.50 -2.42 -14.24
N VAL A 39 -2.19 -2.48 -14.36
CA VAL A 39 -1.38 -3.69 -14.15
C VAL A 39 -0.50 -3.48 -12.94
N TYR A 40 -0.50 -4.46 -12.03
CA TYR A 40 0.31 -4.48 -10.83
C TYR A 40 0.68 -5.94 -10.52
N ALA A 41 1.96 -6.25 -10.33
CA ALA A 41 2.47 -7.61 -10.10
C ALA A 41 1.98 -8.64 -11.13
N ASN A 42 1.90 -8.26 -12.42
CA ASN A 42 1.35 -9.04 -13.54
C ASN A 42 -0.15 -9.38 -13.40
N ARG A 43 -0.90 -8.65 -12.59
CA ARG A 43 -2.33 -8.83 -12.36
C ARG A 43 -3.10 -7.58 -12.72
N PHE A 44 -4.31 -7.73 -13.24
CA PHE A 44 -5.21 -6.61 -13.42
C PHE A 44 -5.81 -6.15 -12.08
N GLN A 45 -6.01 -4.85 -11.98
CA GLN A 45 -6.73 -4.19 -10.89
C GLN A 45 -7.67 -3.12 -11.44
N ALA A 46 -8.77 -2.86 -10.75
CA ALA A 46 -9.66 -1.77 -11.05
C ALA A 46 -9.03 -0.45 -10.57
N VAL A 47 -8.55 0.35 -11.53
CA VAL A 47 -7.97 1.68 -11.22
C VAL A 47 -9.07 2.73 -11.12
N TYR A 48 -10.10 2.62 -11.99
CA TYR A 48 -11.24 3.51 -12.02
C TYR A 48 -12.44 2.79 -12.64
N MET A 49 -13.64 3.08 -12.19
CA MET A 49 -14.88 2.46 -12.65
C MET A 49 -16.03 3.45 -12.86
N GLY A 50 -15.71 4.75 -12.95
CA GLY A 50 -16.70 5.82 -13.15
C GLY A 50 -17.30 6.36 -11.86
N GLU A 51 -16.77 5.99 -10.70
CA GLU A 51 -17.19 6.50 -9.39
C GLU A 51 -16.59 7.88 -9.09
N ASP A 52 -17.23 8.61 -8.17
CA ASP A 52 -16.63 9.79 -7.55
C ASP A 52 -15.61 9.36 -6.47
N PRO A 53 -14.30 9.61 -6.65
CA PRO A 53 -13.28 9.19 -5.70
C PRO A 53 -13.40 9.89 -4.34
N ILE A 54 -13.93 11.12 -4.29
CA ILE A 54 -14.13 11.84 -3.03
C ILE A 54 -15.31 11.27 -2.26
N GLN A 55 -16.40 10.92 -2.94
CA GLN A 55 -17.51 10.22 -2.30
C GLN A 55 -17.06 8.87 -1.74
N LYS A 56 -16.29 8.08 -2.51
CA LYS A 56 -15.73 6.81 -2.03
C LYS A 56 -14.74 7.02 -0.88
N TYR A 57 -13.92 8.07 -0.93
CA TYR A 57 -13.06 8.43 0.19
C TYR A 57 -13.85 8.64 1.49
N TRP A 58 -14.96 9.38 1.45
CA TRP A 58 -15.80 9.58 2.64
C TRP A 58 -16.50 8.29 3.09
N THR A 59 -16.92 7.43 2.16
CA THR A 59 -17.42 6.09 2.52
C THR A 59 -16.34 5.29 3.25
N LEU A 60 -15.08 5.34 2.79
CA LEU A 60 -13.95 4.69 3.47
C LEU A 60 -13.73 5.22 4.88
N ARG A 61 -13.82 6.56 5.05
CA ARG A 61 -13.57 7.22 6.33
C ARG A 61 -14.71 7.07 7.35
N GLN A 62 -15.94 6.87 6.88
CA GLN A 62 -17.12 6.86 7.73
C GLN A 62 -17.79 5.49 7.88
N LYS A 63 -17.55 4.58 6.94
CA LYS A 63 -18.18 3.27 6.87
C LYS A 63 -17.12 2.18 6.61
N ALA A 64 -17.14 1.58 5.43
CA ALA A 64 -16.13 0.68 4.93
C ALA A 64 -16.17 0.59 3.40
N LEU A 65 -15.02 0.28 2.81
CA LEU A 65 -14.91 -0.15 1.42
C LEU A 65 -14.32 -1.56 1.35
N ILE A 66 -14.75 -2.32 0.34
CA ILE A 66 -14.12 -3.55 -0.11
C ILE A 66 -13.33 -3.24 -1.37
N PHE A 67 -12.10 -3.76 -1.43
CA PHE A 67 -11.20 -3.62 -2.57
C PHE A 67 -10.75 -5.00 -3.05
N ASP A 68 -10.72 -5.19 -4.34
CA ASP A 68 -10.04 -6.29 -5.00
C ASP A 68 -8.64 -5.83 -5.38
N VAL A 69 -7.64 -6.35 -4.68
CA VAL A 69 -6.26 -5.86 -4.79
C VAL A 69 -5.33 -6.92 -5.37
N PRO A 70 -4.38 -6.51 -6.22
CA PRO A 70 -3.56 -7.43 -7.01
C PRO A 70 -2.30 -7.91 -6.29
N GLU A 71 -2.13 -7.61 -5.00
CA GLU A 71 -0.95 -8.05 -4.25
C GLU A 71 -0.72 -9.55 -4.44
N LYS A 72 0.56 -9.90 -4.64
CA LYS A 72 0.97 -11.26 -4.92
C LYS A 72 1.76 -11.84 -3.74
N PRO A 73 1.17 -12.73 -2.93
CA PRO A 73 1.93 -13.54 -2.00
C PRO A 73 2.91 -14.45 -2.74
N ILE A 74 4.10 -14.61 -2.19
CA ILE A 74 5.10 -15.61 -2.57
C ILE A 74 5.32 -16.49 -1.36
N GLU A 75 5.20 -17.79 -1.55
CA GLU A 75 5.38 -18.78 -0.50
C GLU A 75 6.85 -19.18 -0.40
N ILE A 76 7.38 -19.23 0.82
CA ILE A 76 8.72 -19.67 1.13
C ILE A 76 8.63 -20.73 2.22
N LYS A 77 9.02 -21.97 1.90
CA LYS A 77 9.02 -23.11 2.81
C LYS A 77 10.39 -23.77 2.85
N GLY A 78 10.69 -24.44 3.94
CA GLY A 78 11.88 -25.28 4.07
C GLY A 78 12.70 -24.99 5.31
N PRO A 79 13.59 -25.92 5.68
CA PRO A 79 14.40 -25.84 6.90
C PRO A 79 15.25 -24.58 7.02
N ASP A 80 15.69 -24.05 5.88
CA ASP A 80 16.51 -22.84 5.83
C ASP A 80 15.73 -21.55 5.58
N SER A 81 14.38 -21.58 5.56
CA SER A 81 13.52 -20.42 5.22
C SER A 81 13.82 -19.19 6.09
N VAL A 82 14.03 -19.37 7.39
CA VAL A 82 14.37 -18.26 8.31
C VAL A 82 15.74 -17.66 7.96
N LYS A 83 16.76 -18.49 7.75
CA LYS A 83 18.10 -18.03 7.37
C LYS A 83 18.08 -17.32 6.01
N PHE A 84 17.35 -17.90 5.04
CA PHE A 84 17.21 -17.34 3.71
C PHE A 84 16.54 -15.97 3.76
N LEU A 85 15.42 -15.83 4.47
CA LEU A 85 14.72 -14.55 4.63
C LEU A 85 15.58 -13.53 5.42
N ASP A 86 16.34 -13.98 6.43
CA ASP A 86 17.31 -13.12 7.10
C ASP A 86 18.44 -12.67 6.17
N LYS A 87 18.83 -13.46 5.16
CA LYS A 87 19.81 -13.05 4.15
C LYS A 87 19.26 -12.06 3.14
N VAL A 88 18.00 -12.21 2.74
CA VAL A 88 17.39 -11.40 1.66
C VAL A 88 16.83 -10.08 2.19
N LEU A 89 16.28 -10.05 3.40
CA LEU A 89 15.56 -8.90 3.94
C LEU A 89 16.43 -8.09 4.91
N THR A 90 16.21 -6.79 4.98
CA THR A 90 16.93 -5.89 5.91
C THR A 90 16.54 -6.11 7.36
N ARG A 91 15.31 -6.59 7.60
CA ARG A 91 14.76 -6.83 8.94
C ARG A 91 15.06 -8.25 9.41
N LYS A 92 15.26 -8.42 10.71
CA LYS A 92 15.52 -9.74 11.32
C LYS A 92 14.23 -10.55 11.41
N ILE A 93 14.14 -11.65 10.65
CA ILE A 93 12.98 -12.53 10.57
C ILE A 93 13.03 -13.63 11.63
N SER A 94 14.22 -14.05 12.07
CA SER A 94 14.39 -15.06 13.12
C SER A 94 13.67 -14.70 14.43
N ASN A 95 13.46 -13.42 14.73
CA ASN A 95 12.72 -12.96 15.91
C ASN A 95 11.19 -12.89 15.71
N MET A 96 10.70 -13.20 14.51
CA MET A 96 9.29 -13.10 14.17
C MET A 96 8.48 -14.23 14.81
N LYS A 97 7.38 -13.89 15.49
CA LYS A 97 6.47 -14.89 16.07
C LYS A 97 5.50 -15.42 15.02
N ILE A 98 5.11 -16.68 15.16
CA ILE A 98 4.03 -17.30 14.36
C ILE A 98 2.74 -16.49 14.51
N GLY A 99 1.96 -16.35 13.44
CA GLY A 99 0.72 -15.58 13.39
C GLY A 99 0.93 -14.05 13.42
N ARG A 100 2.15 -13.58 13.05
CA ARG A 100 2.46 -12.14 12.93
C ARG A 100 2.85 -11.79 11.51
N GLY A 101 2.61 -10.52 11.16
CA GLY A 101 3.11 -9.87 9.96
C GLY A 101 4.24 -8.88 10.29
N TYR A 102 5.26 -8.80 9.44
CA TYR A 102 6.32 -7.80 9.51
C TYR A 102 6.46 -7.10 8.17
N TYR A 103 6.33 -5.76 8.18
CA TYR A 103 6.77 -4.98 7.02
C TYR A 103 8.30 -5.07 6.89
N ALA A 104 8.78 -5.48 5.74
CA ALA A 104 10.18 -5.76 5.49
C ALA A 104 10.59 -5.36 4.07
N ILE A 105 11.84 -4.90 3.93
CA ILE A 105 12.44 -4.44 2.67
C ILE A 105 13.56 -5.37 2.26
N ALA A 106 13.62 -5.68 0.96
CA ALA A 106 14.80 -6.23 0.29
C ALA A 106 15.56 -5.10 -0.40
N CYS A 107 16.88 -5.08 -0.25
CA CYS A 107 17.76 -4.10 -0.89
C CYS A 107 18.61 -4.74 -1.98
N THR A 108 18.98 -3.95 -2.99
CA THR A 108 20.05 -4.32 -3.92
C THR A 108 21.41 -4.39 -3.19
N PRO A 109 22.46 -5.03 -3.76
CA PRO A 109 23.82 -4.99 -3.19
C PRO A 109 24.37 -3.57 -2.99
N LYS A 110 23.82 -2.57 -3.71
CA LYS A 110 24.16 -1.15 -3.56
C LYS A 110 23.37 -0.42 -2.47
N GLY A 111 22.44 -1.13 -1.78
CA GLY A 111 21.65 -0.59 -0.68
C GLY A 111 20.42 0.21 -1.10
N GLY A 112 20.02 0.17 -2.37
CA GLY A 112 18.75 0.75 -2.83
C GLY A 112 17.59 -0.21 -2.59
N ILE A 113 16.38 0.31 -2.39
CA ILE A 113 15.16 -0.45 -2.14
C ILE A 113 14.79 -1.21 -3.43
N PHE A 114 14.85 -2.54 -3.37
CA PHE A 114 14.42 -3.38 -4.49
C PHE A 114 12.95 -3.76 -4.38
N MET A 115 12.52 -4.15 -3.18
CA MET A 115 11.15 -4.57 -2.91
C MET A 115 10.80 -4.25 -1.47
N ASP A 116 9.55 -3.84 -1.26
CA ASP A 116 8.92 -3.79 0.05
C ASP A 116 7.68 -4.68 0.09
N GLY A 117 7.28 -5.09 1.27
CA GLY A 117 6.11 -5.95 1.45
C GLY A 117 5.94 -6.41 2.88
N ILE A 118 4.99 -7.30 3.07
CA ILE A 118 4.70 -7.88 4.39
C ILE A 118 5.10 -9.35 4.38
N VAL A 119 5.94 -9.74 5.35
CA VAL A 119 6.21 -11.15 5.64
C VAL A 119 5.17 -11.63 6.64
N PHE A 120 4.53 -12.76 6.38
CA PHE A 120 3.72 -13.51 7.34
C PHE A 120 4.42 -14.82 7.69
N ARG A 121 4.37 -15.21 8.96
CA ARG A 121 4.91 -16.48 9.45
C ARG A 121 3.77 -17.39 9.88
N PHE A 122 3.58 -18.50 9.16
CA PHE A 122 2.54 -19.50 9.42
C PHE A 122 2.97 -20.52 10.48
N ASP A 123 4.21 -20.99 10.36
CA ASP A 123 4.85 -21.91 11.31
C ASP A 123 6.36 -21.67 11.38
N GLU A 124 7.13 -22.65 11.90
CA GLU A 124 8.58 -22.52 12.07
C GLU A 124 9.31 -22.26 10.75
N ASN A 125 8.89 -22.95 9.68
CA ASN A 125 9.58 -23.01 8.39
C ASN A 125 8.68 -22.63 7.20
N HIS A 126 7.57 -21.92 7.43
CA HIS A 126 6.61 -21.56 6.41
C HIS A 126 6.24 -20.08 6.50
N PHE A 127 6.48 -19.37 5.39
CA PHE A 127 6.27 -17.94 5.28
C PHE A 127 5.59 -17.58 3.97
N TRP A 128 4.84 -16.49 3.98
CA TRP A 128 4.51 -15.74 2.77
C TRP A 128 5.16 -14.37 2.83
N TYR A 129 5.66 -13.92 1.68
CA TYR A 129 6.01 -12.54 1.44
C TYR A 129 5.01 -11.94 0.46
N VAL A 130 4.18 -11.02 0.91
CA VAL A 130 3.22 -10.30 0.08
C VAL A 130 3.94 -9.11 -0.54
N GLN A 131 4.32 -9.27 -1.81
CA GLN A 131 5.13 -8.28 -2.51
C GLN A 131 4.30 -7.10 -3.03
N ALA A 132 4.96 -5.94 -3.15
CA ALA A 132 4.52 -4.83 -3.99
C ALA A 132 4.73 -5.14 -5.50
N ASP A 133 4.59 -4.15 -6.38
CA ASP A 133 4.85 -4.33 -7.81
C ASP A 133 6.32 -4.66 -8.08
N GLY A 134 6.57 -5.64 -8.96
CA GLY A 134 7.91 -6.03 -9.38
C GLY A 134 8.19 -7.54 -9.31
N PRO A 135 9.39 -7.98 -9.74
CA PRO A 135 9.72 -9.39 -9.96
C PRO A 135 10.36 -10.04 -8.71
N PHE A 136 9.75 -9.95 -7.53
CA PHE A 136 10.40 -10.40 -6.29
C PHE A 136 10.53 -11.94 -6.21
N GLU A 137 9.59 -12.70 -6.77
CA GLU A 137 9.73 -14.16 -6.87
C GLU A 137 11.01 -14.55 -7.60
N THR A 138 11.30 -13.91 -8.73
CA THR A 138 12.55 -14.12 -9.48
C THR A 138 13.78 -13.74 -8.66
N TRP A 139 13.70 -12.66 -7.90
CA TRP A 139 14.78 -12.25 -6.99
C TRP A 139 15.05 -13.29 -5.91
N LEU A 140 13.99 -13.81 -5.29
CA LEU A 140 14.12 -14.86 -4.26
C LEU A 140 14.74 -16.12 -4.87
N LEU A 141 14.27 -16.59 -6.03
CA LEU A 141 14.84 -17.74 -6.73
C LEU A 141 16.31 -17.54 -7.08
N ALA A 142 16.71 -16.35 -7.53
CA ALA A 142 18.10 -16.04 -7.86
C ALA A 142 19.04 -16.05 -6.63
N HIS A 143 18.52 -15.91 -5.43
CA HIS A 143 19.30 -15.89 -4.20
C HIS A 143 19.11 -17.15 -3.33
N SER A 144 18.37 -18.15 -3.80
CA SER A 144 18.08 -19.38 -3.03
C SER A 144 19.19 -20.42 -3.08
N GLU A 145 20.18 -20.28 -3.94
CA GLU A 145 21.29 -21.22 -4.04
C GLU A 145 22.01 -21.39 -2.69
N GLY A 146 22.19 -22.65 -2.26
CA GLY A 146 22.80 -23.00 -0.99
C GLY A 146 21.85 -22.98 0.23
N PHE A 147 20.56 -22.76 0.01
CA PHE A 147 19.51 -22.86 1.05
C PHE A 147 18.52 -23.97 0.70
N ASP A 148 18.16 -24.77 1.69
CA ASP A 148 17.08 -25.76 1.58
C ASP A 148 15.73 -25.05 1.74
N VAL A 149 15.26 -24.44 0.65
CA VAL A 149 14.00 -23.69 0.58
C VAL A 149 13.27 -23.97 -0.74
N GLU A 150 11.97 -24.09 -0.66
CA GLU A 150 11.04 -24.06 -1.79
C GLU A 150 10.40 -22.67 -1.88
N ILE A 151 10.40 -22.08 -3.09
CA ILE A 151 9.79 -20.80 -3.39
C ILE A 151 8.73 -21.03 -4.46
N SER A 152 7.49 -20.63 -4.19
CA SER A 152 6.34 -20.89 -5.07
C SER A 152 5.32 -19.76 -5.02
N ASP A 153 4.46 -19.72 -6.05
CA ASP A 153 3.30 -18.84 -6.11
C ASP A 153 2.06 -19.59 -5.63
N PRO A 154 1.48 -19.27 -4.46
CA PRO A 154 0.28 -19.94 -3.93
C PRO A 154 -0.98 -19.57 -4.72
N LYS A 155 -0.87 -18.76 -5.79
CA LYS A 155 -1.99 -18.26 -6.59
C LYS A 155 -3.07 -17.54 -5.78
N SER A 156 -2.67 -17.00 -4.63
CA SER A 156 -3.58 -16.28 -3.77
C SER A 156 -4.05 -14.97 -4.41
N ARG A 157 -5.30 -14.62 -4.18
CA ARG A 157 -5.87 -13.30 -4.44
C ARG A 157 -6.24 -12.64 -3.12
N VAL A 158 -6.19 -11.33 -3.08
CA VAL A 158 -6.38 -10.57 -1.84
C VAL A 158 -7.58 -9.66 -1.96
N ILE A 159 -8.45 -9.72 -0.96
CA ILE A 159 -9.54 -8.76 -0.76
C ILE A 159 -9.18 -7.93 0.47
N GLN A 160 -9.33 -6.62 0.38
CA GLN A 160 -9.23 -5.73 1.53
C GLN A 160 -10.60 -5.20 1.93
N ILE A 161 -10.92 -5.26 3.23
CA ILE A 161 -12.07 -4.56 3.83
C ILE A 161 -11.49 -3.52 4.78
N GLN A 162 -11.68 -2.25 4.45
CA GLN A 162 -11.03 -1.13 5.11
C GLN A 162 -12.07 -0.10 5.55
N GLY A 163 -11.85 0.55 6.69
CA GLY A 163 -12.70 1.58 7.26
C GLY A 163 -13.19 1.23 8.68
N PRO A 164 -13.81 2.18 9.40
CA PRO A 164 -14.19 2.01 10.81
C PRO A 164 -15.17 0.85 11.07
N ALA A 165 -16.01 0.49 10.10
CA ALA A 165 -16.95 -0.62 10.22
C ALA A 165 -16.32 -2.00 9.91
N SER A 166 -15.07 -2.07 9.46
CA SER A 166 -14.43 -3.32 9.01
C SER A 166 -14.40 -4.41 10.08
N LEU A 167 -14.18 -4.08 11.35
CA LEU A 167 -14.23 -5.06 12.44
C LEU A 167 -15.60 -5.73 12.55
N ASN A 168 -16.68 -4.95 12.54
CA ASN A 168 -18.03 -5.49 12.65
C ASN A 168 -18.40 -6.36 11.45
N ILE A 169 -17.97 -5.94 10.25
CA ILE A 169 -18.18 -6.71 9.02
C ILE A 169 -17.45 -8.05 9.11
N MET A 170 -16.19 -8.05 9.55
CA MET A 170 -15.40 -9.27 9.68
C MET A 170 -15.92 -10.19 10.79
N GLN A 171 -16.44 -9.64 11.90
CA GLN A 171 -17.12 -10.43 12.92
C GLN A 171 -18.33 -11.16 12.35
N ASP A 172 -19.19 -10.47 11.62
CA ASP A 172 -20.35 -11.07 10.98
C ASP A 172 -19.96 -12.10 9.91
N ALA A 173 -19.01 -11.75 9.05
CA ALA A 173 -18.56 -12.63 7.97
C ALA A 173 -17.90 -13.93 8.47
N THR A 174 -17.32 -13.92 9.68
CA THR A 174 -16.67 -15.10 10.28
C THR A 174 -17.51 -15.77 11.37
N GLY A 175 -18.80 -15.41 11.50
CA GLY A 175 -19.66 -15.96 12.55
C GLY A 175 -19.14 -15.69 13.96
N GLY A 176 -18.46 -14.57 14.19
CA GLY A 176 -17.91 -14.15 15.48
C GLY A 176 -16.52 -14.73 15.80
N GLN A 177 -15.90 -15.50 14.93
CA GLN A 177 -14.55 -16.05 15.18
C GLN A 177 -13.49 -14.97 15.23
N LEU A 178 -13.54 -13.98 14.31
CA LEU A 178 -12.65 -12.83 14.33
C LEU A 178 -13.18 -11.80 15.35
N THR A 179 -12.33 -11.34 16.24
CA THR A 179 -12.70 -10.42 17.32
C THR A 179 -11.73 -9.24 17.43
N GLU A 180 -12.06 -8.25 18.25
CA GLU A 180 -11.21 -7.10 18.56
C GLU A 180 -9.85 -7.51 19.20
N ALA A 181 -9.74 -8.75 19.70
CA ALA A 181 -8.49 -9.28 20.25
C ALA A 181 -7.39 -9.41 19.19
N MET A 182 -7.74 -9.54 17.90
CA MET A 182 -6.79 -9.56 16.80
C MET A 182 -6.08 -8.21 16.68
N LYS A 183 -4.79 -8.16 16.94
CA LYS A 183 -4.00 -6.91 16.95
C LYS A 183 -3.51 -6.54 15.55
N TYR A 184 -3.18 -5.26 15.34
CA TYR A 184 -2.54 -4.79 14.12
C TYR A 184 -1.28 -5.62 13.81
N TYR A 185 -1.15 -6.07 12.56
CA TYR A 185 -0.16 -7.05 12.09
C TYR A 185 -0.25 -8.44 12.78
N SER A 186 -1.40 -8.81 13.36
CA SER A 186 -1.72 -10.21 13.65
C SER A 186 -2.44 -10.85 12.47
N SER A 187 -2.31 -12.16 12.36
CA SER A 187 -2.92 -12.93 11.28
C SER A 187 -3.32 -14.33 11.77
N GLY A 188 -4.23 -14.96 11.05
CA GLY A 188 -4.73 -16.29 11.38
C GLY A 188 -5.75 -16.79 10.37
N PHE A 189 -6.21 -18.03 10.52
CA PHE A 189 -7.23 -18.63 9.69
C PHE A 189 -8.62 -18.45 10.29
N PHE A 190 -9.60 -18.12 9.45
CA PHE A 190 -10.99 -17.91 9.83
C PHE A 190 -11.93 -18.52 8.81
N ASN A 191 -13.09 -18.96 9.27
CA ASN A 191 -14.09 -19.57 8.41
C ASN A 191 -15.07 -18.53 7.86
N PHE A 192 -15.22 -18.50 6.54
CA PHE A 192 -16.16 -17.65 5.79
C PHE A 192 -17.19 -18.55 5.12
N ASN A 193 -18.27 -18.87 5.83
CA ASN A 193 -19.35 -19.72 5.33
C ASN A 193 -18.86 -21.06 4.73
N GLY A 194 -18.00 -21.78 5.46
CA GLY A 194 -17.46 -23.05 5.05
C GLY A 194 -16.10 -22.99 4.33
N GLN A 195 -15.60 -21.82 4.01
CA GLN A 195 -14.28 -21.64 3.42
C GLN A 195 -13.30 -21.10 4.48
N GLU A 196 -12.23 -21.84 4.76
CA GLU A 196 -11.17 -21.41 5.67
C GLU A 196 -10.15 -20.58 4.92
N LEU A 197 -10.00 -19.29 5.29
CA LEU A 197 -9.12 -18.35 4.63
C LEU A 197 -8.18 -17.67 5.63
N TYR A 198 -6.99 -17.31 5.16
CA TYR A 198 -6.05 -16.58 5.95
C TYR A 198 -6.39 -15.09 5.97
N VAL A 199 -6.39 -14.48 7.14
CA VAL A 199 -6.72 -13.07 7.35
C VAL A 199 -5.60 -12.39 8.11
N SER A 200 -5.23 -11.21 7.68
CA SER A 200 -4.34 -10.32 8.40
C SER A 200 -5.07 -9.04 8.78
N ARG A 201 -4.79 -8.51 9.97
CA ARG A 201 -5.22 -7.18 10.35
C ARG A 201 -4.20 -6.16 9.87
N SER A 202 -4.32 -5.81 8.61
CA SER A 202 -3.47 -4.90 7.85
C SER A 202 -4.26 -4.22 6.74
N GLY A 203 -3.61 -3.37 5.95
CA GLY A 203 -4.19 -2.69 4.81
C GLY A 203 -3.32 -1.54 4.32
N PHE A 204 -3.65 -1.04 3.15
CA PHE A 204 -2.90 0.01 2.46
C PHE A 204 -3.58 1.39 2.54
N THR A 205 -4.46 1.62 3.53
CA THR A 205 -5.25 2.85 3.65
C THR A 205 -4.94 3.69 4.89
N GLY A 206 -4.25 3.13 5.89
CA GLY A 206 -4.14 3.77 7.20
C GLY A 206 -5.44 3.79 8.00
N GLU A 207 -6.52 3.16 7.51
CA GLU A 207 -7.73 2.87 8.27
C GLU A 207 -7.63 1.56 9.04
N LEU A 208 -8.53 1.35 9.99
CA LEU A 208 -8.78 0.01 10.53
C LEU A 208 -9.20 -0.89 9.38
N GLY A 209 -8.57 -2.06 9.25
CA GLY A 209 -8.90 -2.92 8.14
C GLY A 209 -8.29 -4.31 8.22
N TYR A 210 -8.72 -5.14 7.28
CA TYR A 210 -8.35 -6.54 7.16
C TYR A 210 -8.07 -6.88 5.70
N GLU A 211 -7.14 -7.78 5.50
CA GLU A 211 -6.80 -8.40 4.24
C GLU A 211 -7.14 -9.88 4.31
N ILE A 212 -7.92 -10.37 3.35
CA ILE A 212 -8.36 -11.75 3.23
C ILE A 212 -7.61 -12.36 2.06
N TYR A 213 -6.84 -13.40 2.33
CA TYR A 213 -6.02 -14.10 1.35
C TYR A 213 -6.72 -15.38 0.92
N CYS A 214 -7.14 -15.41 -0.34
CA CYS A 214 -7.80 -16.57 -0.92
C CYS A 214 -6.80 -17.66 -1.25
N ASP A 215 -7.17 -18.92 -1.09
CA ASP A 215 -6.47 -20.05 -1.69
C ASP A 215 -6.84 -20.09 -3.18
N GLY A 216 -5.87 -19.87 -4.06
CA GLY A 216 -6.13 -19.78 -5.51
C GLY A 216 -6.67 -21.04 -6.16
N TYR A 217 -6.59 -22.19 -5.48
CA TYR A 217 -7.04 -23.48 -5.98
C TYR A 217 -8.35 -23.98 -5.36
N LYS A 218 -8.67 -23.52 -4.13
CA LYS A 218 -9.79 -24.07 -3.35
C LYS A 218 -10.91 -23.08 -3.10
N THR A 219 -10.62 -21.75 -3.14
CA THR A 219 -11.62 -20.75 -2.83
C THR A 219 -12.68 -20.66 -3.92
N ASP A 220 -13.96 -20.75 -3.53
CA ASP A 220 -15.07 -20.28 -4.35
C ASP A 220 -15.12 -18.74 -4.22
N HIS A 221 -14.44 -18.06 -5.15
CA HIS A 221 -14.24 -16.63 -5.10
C HIS A 221 -15.54 -15.83 -5.20
N LEU A 222 -16.48 -16.28 -6.05
CA LEU A 222 -17.73 -15.56 -6.24
C LEU A 222 -18.65 -15.73 -5.03
N ALA A 223 -18.73 -16.93 -4.45
CA ALA A 223 -19.47 -17.15 -3.21
C ALA A 223 -18.85 -16.38 -2.03
N LEU A 224 -17.53 -16.30 -1.95
CA LEU A 224 -16.86 -15.47 -0.94
C LEU A 224 -17.21 -13.99 -1.09
N TRP A 225 -17.14 -13.47 -2.31
CA TRP A 225 -17.50 -12.07 -2.58
C TRP A 225 -18.93 -11.76 -2.16
N ASP A 226 -19.90 -12.60 -2.59
CA ASP A 226 -21.31 -12.42 -2.27
C ASP A 226 -21.55 -12.47 -0.76
N HIS A 227 -20.86 -13.38 -0.05
CA HIS A 227 -20.90 -13.48 1.42
C HIS A 227 -20.38 -12.21 2.10
N LEU A 228 -19.23 -11.67 1.67
CA LEU A 228 -18.65 -10.45 2.22
C LEU A 228 -19.54 -9.23 1.96
N ILE A 229 -20.07 -9.08 0.74
CA ILE A 229 -21.01 -8.01 0.39
C ILE A 229 -22.28 -8.10 1.26
N SER A 230 -22.81 -9.29 1.45
CA SER A 230 -23.98 -9.52 2.33
C SER A 230 -23.71 -9.11 3.77
N ALA A 231 -22.56 -9.51 4.33
CA ALA A 231 -22.13 -9.14 5.68
C ALA A 231 -21.92 -7.62 5.83
N GLY A 232 -21.39 -6.98 4.79
CA GLY A 232 -21.09 -5.54 4.81
C GLY A 232 -22.29 -4.64 4.55
N LYS A 233 -23.37 -5.16 3.97
CA LYS A 233 -24.53 -4.37 3.50
C LYS A 233 -25.15 -3.48 4.58
N LYS A 234 -25.40 -4.03 5.76
CA LYS A 234 -26.01 -3.27 6.88
C LYS A 234 -25.11 -2.18 7.45
N TYR A 235 -23.80 -2.24 7.17
CA TYR A 235 -22.81 -1.25 7.58
C TYR A 235 -22.52 -0.23 6.47
N GLY A 236 -23.19 -0.33 5.33
CA GLY A 236 -23.03 0.55 4.19
C GLY A 236 -21.67 0.35 3.48
N MET A 237 -21.14 -0.88 3.51
CA MET A 237 -19.94 -1.23 2.74
C MET A 237 -20.22 -1.19 1.24
N GLU A 238 -19.29 -0.61 0.51
CA GLU A 238 -19.34 -0.50 -0.96
C GLU A 238 -18.03 -1.00 -1.57
N PHE A 239 -18.08 -1.45 -2.83
CA PHE A 239 -16.87 -1.69 -3.62
C PHE A 239 -16.30 -0.35 -4.12
N SER A 240 -14.96 -0.27 -4.21
CA SER A 240 -14.25 0.86 -4.79
C SER A 240 -13.05 0.40 -5.62
N SER A 241 -12.76 1.16 -6.66
CA SER A 241 -11.47 1.13 -7.33
C SER A 241 -10.35 1.71 -6.44
N THR A 242 -9.11 1.75 -6.96
CA THR A 242 -7.94 2.17 -6.17
C THR A 242 -7.84 3.68 -5.94
N ARG A 243 -8.71 4.54 -6.54
CA ARG A 243 -8.57 6.00 -6.40
C ARG A 243 -8.75 6.49 -4.95
N ALA A 244 -9.84 6.08 -4.28
CA ALA A 244 -10.04 6.43 -2.87
C ALA A 244 -8.93 5.87 -1.95
N LEU A 245 -8.46 4.66 -2.25
CA LEU A 245 -7.33 4.03 -1.57
C LEU A 245 -6.06 4.89 -1.74
N THR A 246 -5.79 5.39 -2.95
CA THR A 246 -4.61 6.22 -3.24
C THR A 246 -4.63 7.53 -2.44
N ILE A 247 -5.78 8.22 -2.36
CA ILE A 247 -5.90 9.41 -1.51
C ILE A 247 -5.55 9.06 -0.07
N ARG A 248 -6.14 8.00 0.44
CA ARG A 248 -6.02 7.66 1.86
C ARG A 248 -4.63 7.13 2.24
N ARG A 249 -3.97 6.34 1.36
CA ARG A 249 -2.60 5.88 1.60
C ARG A 249 -1.62 7.05 1.73
N ILE A 250 -1.78 8.07 0.86
CA ILE A 250 -0.91 9.25 0.89
C ILE A 250 -1.12 10.02 2.19
N GLU A 251 -2.36 10.28 2.61
CA GLU A 251 -2.65 10.88 3.92
C GLU A 251 -2.01 10.10 5.08
N GLY A 252 -2.04 8.77 5.01
CA GLY A 252 -1.45 7.87 6.00
C GLY A 252 0.07 7.73 5.94
N GLY A 253 0.75 8.42 5.01
CA GLY A 253 2.20 8.34 4.85
C GLY A 253 2.69 6.97 4.37
N ILE A 254 1.85 6.22 3.64
CA ILE A 254 2.20 4.89 3.13
C ILE A 254 2.80 5.04 1.73
N LEU A 255 4.05 4.64 1.59
CA LEU A 255 4.82 4.77 0.36
C LEU A 255 4.48 3.66 -0.64
N GLY A 256 4.55 3.98 -1.93
CA GLY A 256 4.46 3.01 -3.02
C GLY A 256 5.83 2.68 -3.58
N ASN A 257 6.13 1.36 -3.72
CA ASN A 257 7.33 0.93 -4.42
C ASN A 257 7.24 1.33 -5.90
N THR A 258 8.37 1.65 -6.50
CA THR A 258 8.52 2.17 -7.87
C THR A 258 7.92 3.56 -8.11
N THR A 259 7.02 4.03 -7.24
CA THR A 259 6.42 5.38 -7.33
C THR A 259 7.16 6.37 -6.43
N ASP A 260 7.21 6.10 -5.12
CA ASP A 260 7.75 7.01 -4.12
C ASP A 260 9.18 6.65 -3.72
N MET A 261 9.53 5.39 -3.82
CA MET A 261 10.84 4.83 -3.53
C MET A 261 11.24 3.79 -4.59
N ASP A 262 12.54 3.63 -4.81
CA ASP A 262 13.09 2.75 -5.85
C ASP A 262 14.52 2.26 -5.52
N ILE A 263 15.12 1.54 -6.48
CA ILE A 263 16.49 1.01 -6.36
C ILE A 263 17.59 2.08 -6.24
N ASN A 264 17.29 3.36 -6.48
CA ASN A 264 18.23 4.48 -6.34
C ASN A 264 18.08 5.18 -4.98
N MET A 265 17.13 4.75 -4.14
CA MET A 265 16.88 5.28 -2.81
C MET A 265 17.13 4.21 -1.76
N SER A 266 17.88 4.53 -0.72
CA SER A 266 18.04 3.63 0.43
C SER A 266 16.84 3.73 1.39
N PRO A 267 16.63 2.74 2.26
CA PRO A 267 15.63 2.82 3.31
C PRO A 267 15.81 4.04 4.24
N PHE A 268 17.03 4.53 4.43
CA PHE A 268 17.30 5.73 5.22
C PHE A 268 16.76 6.98 4.54
N GLU A 269 17.04 7.12 3.24
CA GLU A 269 16.56 8.24 2.43
C GLU A 269 15.03 8.25 2.32
N ALA A 270 14.39 7.09 2.35
CA ALA A 270 12.92 6.94 2.38
C ALA A 270 12.28 7.16 3.78
N GLY A 271 13.08 7.45 4.83
CA GLY A 271 12.55 7.57 6.20
C GLY A 271 12.21 6.23 6.87
N LEU A 272 12.64 5.11 6.30
CA LEU A 272 12.32 3.75 6.74
C LEU A 272 13.47 3.09 7.54
N SER A 273 14.32 3.89 8.20
CA SER A 273 15.48 3.38 8.96
C SER A 273 15.11 2.39 10.06
N PHE A 274 13.91 2.52 10.63
CA PHE A 274 13.42 1.69 11.73
C PHE A 274 13.16 0.21 11.37
N ILE A 275 13.17 -0.14 10.09
CA ILE A 275 13.01 -1.53 9.62
C ILE A 275 14.32 -2.14 9.12
N VAL A 276 15.43 -1.43 9.23
CA VAL A 276 16.77 -1.91 8.86
C VAL A 276 17.51 -2.32 10.11
N ASP A 277 17.78 -3.62 10.26
CA ASP A 277 18.55 -4.16 11.37
C ASP A 277 20.02 -4.35 10.94
N LEU A 278 20.84 -3.33 11.20
CA LEU A 278 22.27 -3.37 10.89
C LEU A 278 23.08 -4.28 11.82
N GLU A 279 22.48 -4.72 12.95
CA GLU A 279 23.12 -5.63 13.90
C GLU A 279 23.06 -7.11 13.44
N LYS A 280 22.24 -7.43 12.46
CA LYS A 280 22.25 -8.77 11.82
C LYS A 280 23.65 -9.10 11.32
N GLU A 281 24.00 -10.39 11.31
CA GLU A 281 25.31 -10.86 10.83
C GLU A 281 25.56 -10.41 9.39
N ASP A 282 24.64 -10.71 8.47
CA ASP A 282 24.72 -10.29 7.08
C ASP A 282 23.30 -10.21 6.43
N PHE A 283 23.19 -9.40 5.39
CA PHE A 283 22.06 -9.38 4.44
C PHE A 283 22.46 -8.64 3.17
N ILE A 284 21.71 -8.86 2.08
CA ILE A 284 21.98 -8.22 0.79
C ILE A 284 21.85 -6.69 0.94
N GLY A 285 22.93 -5.97 0.62
CA GLY A 285 23.01 -4.52 0.73
C GLY A 285 23.59 -3.99 2.04
N LYS A 286 23.79 -4.82 3.09
CA LYS A 286 24.29 -4.37 4.40
C LYS A 286 25.58 -3.55 4.30
N LYS A 287 26.57 -4.03 3.53
CA LYS A 287 27.88 -3.34 3.38
C LYS A 287 27.74 -1.95 2.77
N ALA A 288 26.80 -1.77 1.86
CA ALA A 288 26.51 -0.48 1.25
C ALA A 288 25.77 0.44 2.22
N LEU A 289 24.76 -0.10 2.94
CA LEU A 289 23.97 0.65 3.91
C LEU A 289 24.79 1.15 5.10
N LEU A 290 25.78 0.39 5.55
CA LEU A 290 26.72 0.83 6.61
C LEU A 290 27.55 2.05 6.22
N LYS A 291 27.75 2.30 4.92
CA LYS A 291 28.52 3.43 4.38
C LYS A 291 27.64 4.61 3.98
N LYS A 292 26.32 4.43 3.88
CA LYS A 292 25.41 5.49 3.47
C LYS A 292 25.13 6.45 4.63
N GLU A 293 25.00 7.73 4.29
CA GLU A 293 24.46 8.72 5.19
C GLU A 293 23.01 8.40 5.53
N LYS A 294 22.62 8.66 6.77
CA LYS A 294 21.25 8.38 7.25
C LYS A 294 20.33 9.61 7.09
N ASN A 295 20.50 10.34 6.00
CA ASN A 295 19.70 11.53 5.68
C ASN A 295 18.37 11.10 5.04
N VAL A 296 17.27 11.67 5.50
CA VAL A 296 15.97 11.54 4.86
C VAL A 296 15.90 12.45 3.66
N LEU A 297 15.42 11.94 2.52
CA LEU A 297 15.18 12.71 1.28
C LEU A 297 13.70 12.77 0.91
N LEU A 298 12.85 11.94 1.54
CA LEU A 298 11.42 11.88 1.26
C LEU A 298 10.63 12.52 2.40
N TYR A 299 9.84 13.53 2.06
CA TYR A 299 9.02 14.31 2.99
C TYR A 299 7.60 14.44 2.47
N GLY A 300 6.69 14.89 3.33
CA GLY A 300 5.39 15.39 2.94
C GLY A 300 5.46 16.85 2.47
N LEU A 301 4.54 17.24 1.60
CA LEU A 301 4.29 18.60 1.19
C LEU A 301 2.81 18.91 1.31
N THR A 302 2.49 20.09 1.81
CA THR A 302 1.13 20.63 1.85
C THR A 302 1.01 21.89 1.02
N CYS A 303 -0.09 22.05 0.29
CA CYS A 303 -0.40 23.22 -0.51
C CYS A 303 -1.87 23.63 -0.36
N LYS A 304 -2.14 24.89 -0.03
CA LYS A 304 -3.51 25.39 0.19
C LYS A 304 -4.26 25.74 -1.09
N THR A 305 -3.54 26.02 -2.15
CA THR A 305 -4.07 26.63 -3.37
C THR A 305 -4.01 25.72 -4.60
N ALA A 306 -3.39 24.53 -4.47
CA ALA A 306 -3.31 23.58 -5.55
C ALA A 306 -3.10 22.16 -5.02
N THR A 307 -3.46 21.18 -5.84
CA THR A 307 -3.12 19.76 -5.62
C THR A 307 -1.80 19.45 -6.31
N PRO A 308 -0.75 19.01 -5.58
CA PRO A 308 0.48 18.55 -6.20
C PRO A 308 0.20 17.36 -7.13
N SER A 309 0.91 17.28 -8.24
CA SER A 309 0.86 16.13 -9.14
C SER A 309 2.24 15.53 -9.35
N SER A 310 2.31 14.24 -9.69
CA SER A 310 3.58 13.58 -9.99
C SER A 310 4.37 14.35 -11.05
N GLY A 311 5.68 14.52 -10.85
CA GLY A 311 6.56 15.29 -11.72
C GLY A 311 6.55 16.81 -11.49
N SER A 312 5.68 17.36 -10.61
CA SER A 312 5.77 18.77 -10.21
C SER A 312 7.11 19.03 -9.55
N LYS A 313 7.71 20.19 -9.83
CA LYS A 313 9.02 20.59 -9.30
C LYS A 313 8.89 21.32 -7.99
N ILE A 314 9.90 21.18 -7.13
CA ILE A 314 10.03 21.96 -5.90
C ILE A 314 11.23 22.89 -6.03
N LEU A 315 10.97 24.19 -5.82
CA LEU A 315 11.97 25.23 -6.01
C LEU A 315 12.26 25.95 -4.67
N ASP A 316 13.54 26.16 -4.37
CA ASP A 316 14.05 27.07 -3.33
C ASP A 316 14.62 28.31 -4.03
N GLY A 317 13.82 29.36 -4.14
CA GLY A 317 14.10 30.47 -5.06
C GLY A 317 14.05 30.01 -6.52
N ASN A 318 15.19 30.08 -7.22
CA ASN A 318 15.31 29.64 -8.61
C ASN A 318 15.94 28.25 -8.76
N GLU A 319 16.33 27.59 -7.66
CA GLU A 319 16.98 26.29 -7.68
C GLU A 319 15.93 25.17 -7.57
N GLU A 320 15.95 24.20 -8.49
CA GLU A 320 15.18 22.98 -8.34
C GLU A 320 15.85 22.09 -7.30
N VAL A 321 15.15 21.86 -6.17
CA VAL A 321 15.65 21.09 -5.03
C VAL A 321 15.01 19.72 -4.86
N GLY A 322 13.92 19.45 -5.57
CA GLY A 322 13.19 18.19 -5.50
C GLY A 322 12.00 18.15 -6.45
N TYR A 323 11.26 17.03 -6.40
CA TYR A 323 10.07 16.82 -7.22
C TYR A 323 9.03 15.99 -6.47
N ILE A 324 7.78 16.11 -6.90
CA ILE A 324 6.65 15.35 -6.36
C ILE A 324 6.62 13.95 -7.00
N THR A 325 6.58 12.92 -6.17
CA THR A 325 6.43 11.52 -6.61
C THR A 325 4.97 11.13 -6.70
N ALA A 326 4.16 11.54 -5.74
CA ALA A 326 2.71 11.33 -5.71
C ALA A 326 2.03 12.52 -5.02
N GLY A 327 0.86 12.92 -5.50
CA GLY A 327 0.08 13.99 -4.90
C GLY A 327 -1.41 13.81 -5.14
N VAL A 328 -2.22 14.27 -4.18
CA VAL A 328 -3.68 14.13 -4.16
C VAL A 328 -4.31 15.29 -3.38
N PRO A 329 -5.60 15.56 -3.59
CA PRO A 329 -6.36 16.35 -2.65
C PRO A 329 -6.54 15.55 -1.35
N SER A 330 -6.46 16.19 -0.19
CA SER A 330 -6.80 15.58 1.09
C SER A 330 -8.13 16.12 1.60
N PRO A 331 -9.21 15.36 1.52
CA PRO A 331 -10.51 15.79 2.04
C PRO A 331 -10.51 16.00 3.57
N THR A 332 -9.73 15.20 4.31
CA THR A 332 -9.60 15.36 5.77
C THR A 332 -8.89 16.65 6.16
N LEU A 333 -7.86 17.07 5.41
CA LEU A 333 -7.07 18.26 5.74
C LEU A 333 -7.55 19.51 5.03
N GLY A 334 -8.41 19.41 4.01
CA GLY A 334 -8.90 20.52 3.21
C GLY A 334 -7.82 21.21 2.38
N LEU A 335 -6.83 20.45 1.89
CA LEU A 335 -5.70 21.00 1.10
C LEU A 335 -5.06 19.94 0.20
N GLY A 336 -4.24 20.35 -0.75
CA GLY A 336 -3.42 19.44 -1.54
C GLY A 336 -2.23 18.92 -0.74
N ILE A 337 -1.97 17.62 -0.87
CA ILE A 337 -0.83 16.96 -0.22
C ILE A 337 -0.06 16.13 -1.23
N GLY A 338 1.22 15.90 -0.98
CA GLY A 338 2.05 15.06 -1.82
C GLY A 338 3.35 14.63 -1.15
N TYR A 339 3.97 13.61 -1.71
CA TYR A 339 5.33 13.24 -1.32
C TYR A 339 6.33 13.96 -2.19
N VAL A 340 7.33 14.56 -1.55
CA VAL A 340 8.45 15.22 -2.23
C VAL A 340 9.72 14.43 -2.01
N ARG A 341 10.43 14.14 -3.10
CA ARG A 341 11.77 13.56 -3.08
C ARG A 341 12.79 14.67 -3.37
N PHE A 342 13.61 14.98 -2.39
CA PHE A 342 14.67 15.95 -2.51
C PHE A 342 15.92 15.37 -3.18
N ILE A 343 16.66 16.24 -3.89
CA ILE A 343 17.90 15.87 -4.58
C ILE A 343 19.06 15.73 -3.57
N LYS A 344 19.05 16.52 -2.50
CA LYS A 344 20.08 16.52 -1.46
C LYS A 344 19.49 16.49 -0.07
N GLY A 345 20.17 15.80 0.84
CA GLY A 345 19.85 15.80 2.27
C GLY A 345 20.09 17.18 2.90
N LYS A 346 19.06 17.70 3.56
CA LYS A 346 19.04 18.94 4.34
C LYS A 346 17.86 18.82 5.30
N ASP A 347 17.86 19.58 6.36
CA ASP A 347 16.65 19.71 7.18
C ASP A 347 15.62 20.55 6.41
N TRP A 348 14.68 19.85 5.80
CA TRP A 348 13.63 20.44 4.97
C TRP A 348 12.34 20.71 5.74
N GLN A 349 12.15 20.09 6.89
CA GLN A 349 10.91 20.19 7.68
C GLN A 349 10.59 21.66 8.02
N GLY A 350 9.33 22.06 7.84
CA GLY A 350 8.82 23.40 8.13
C GLY A 350 9.24 24.48 7.12
N LYS A 351 10.00 24.11 6.07
CA LYS A 351 10.38 25.08 5.04
C LYS A 351 9.22 25.38 4.12
N LYS A 352 9.11 26.67 3.76
CA LYS A 352 8.21 27.14 2.72
C LYS A 352 8.96 27.17 1.40
N LEU A 353 8.50 26.42 0.43
CA LEU A 353 9.08 26.26 -0.90
C LEU A 353 8.02 26.54 -1.97
N GLN A 354 8.44 26.67 -3.21
CA GLN A 354 7.54 26.82 -4.33
C GLN A 354 7.25 25.47 -4.97
N LEU A 355 5.97 25.17 -5.12
CA LEU A 355 5.46 24.04 -5.92
C LEU A 355 5.21 24.56 -7.33
N CYS A 356 5.94 24.06 -8.32
CA CYS A 356 5.75 24.37 -9.73
C CYS A 356 5.04 23.18 -10.40
N LEU A 357 3.77 23.35 -10.76
CA LEU A 357 2.96 22.34 -11.44
C LEU A 357 3.44 22.11 -12.89
N PRO A 358 3.10 20.97 -13.53
CA PRO A 358 3.49 20.70 -14.92
C PRO A 358 2.95 21.70 -15.94
N ASN A 359 1.84 22.38 -15.63
CA ASN A 359 1.30 23.48 -16.45
C ASN A 359 2.05 24.82 -16.29
N GLY A 360 3.04 24.88 -15.39
CA GLY A 360 3.86 26.07 -15.12
C GLY A 360 3.32 26.98 -14.02
N GLU A 361 2.18 26.68 -13.40
CA GLU A 361 1.67 27.41 -12.25
C GLU A 361 2.55 27.22 -11.03
N ILE A 362 2.77 28.30 -10.27
CA ILE A 362 3.62 28.31 -9.08
C ILE A 362 2.77 28.63 -7.85
N HIS A 363 2.85 27.76 -6.85
CA HIS A 363 2.13 27.87 -5.59
C HIS A 363 3.07 27.83 -4.40
N SER A 364 2.68 28.50 -3.30
CA SER A 364 3.40 28.37 -2.03
C SER A 364 3.04 27.06 -1.35
N SER A 365 4.05 26.32 -0.93
CA SER A 365 3.88 25.03 -0.24
C SER A 365 4.72 24.97 1.03
N GLU A 366 4.41 24.04 1.92
CA GLU A 366 5.14 23.79 3.17
C GLU A 366 5.55 22.32 3.24
N ILE A 367 6.80 22.09 3.65
CA ILE A 367 7.36 20.75 3.83
C ILE A 367 7.05 20.25 5.23
N VAL A 368 6.51 19.05 5.32
CA VAL A 368 6.06 18.43 6.57
C VAL A 368 6.60 17.00 6.72
N ASP A 369 6.62 16.53 7.96
CA ASP A 369 6.91 15.11 8.23
C ASP A 369 5.72 14.22 7.84
N LEU A 370 6.02 12.96 7.55
CA LEU A 370 5.04 11.89 7.32
C LEU A 370 4.79 11.08 8.61
N PRO A 371 3.57 10.56 8.79
CA PRO A 371 2.36 10.79 8.00
C PRO A 371 1.79 12.20 8.19
N PHE A 372 0.89 12.63 7.29
CA PHE A 372 0.28 13.96 7.37
C PHE A 372 -0.57 14.14 8.62
N PHE A 373 -1.25 13.09 9.07
CA PHE A 373 -1.94 13.03 10.36
C PHE A 373 -1.89 11.61 10.95
N ASP A 374 -2.40 11.44 12.18
CA ASP A 374 -2.37 10.17 12.94
C ASP A 374 -0.94 9.59 13.06
N LYS A 375 0.02 10.42 13.46
CA LYS A 375 1.44 10.01 13.62
C LYS A 375 1.63 8.79 14.52
N GLU A 376 0.75 8.59 15.50
CA GLU A 376 0.78 7.46 16.42
C GLU A 376 0.07 6.20 15.88
N LYS A 377 -0.52 6.29 14.67
CA LYS A 377 -1.28 5.22 14.04
C LYS A 377 -2.43 4.69 14.91
N LYS A 378 -3.16 5.60 15.57
CA LYS A 378 -4.28 5.26 16.45
C LYS A 378 -5.49 4.72 15.68
N ILE A 379 -5.76 5.27 14.49
CA ILE A 379 -6.88 4.85 13.62
C ILE A 379 -6.68 3.39 13.20
N ILE A 380 -5.56 3.07 12.56
CA ILE A 380 -5.30 1.71 12.06
C ILE A 380 -5.19 0.67 13.19
N LYS A 381 -4.76 1.11 14.38
CA LYS A 381 -4.74 0.26 15.58
C LYS A 381 -6.12 0.10 16.23
N GLY A 382 -7.15 0.82 15.77
CA GLY A 382 -8.49 0.83 16.33
C GLY A 382 -8.57 1.45 17.73
N ILE A 383 -7.60 2.31 18.07
CA ILE A 383 -7.58 3.09 19.33
C ILE A 383 -8.44 4.34 19.17
N ASP A 384 -8.23 5.08 18.07
CA ASP A 384 -9.11 6.18 17.67
C ASP A 384 -10.25 5.61 16.82
N LYS A 385 -11.46 5.71 17.33
CA LYS A 385 -12.71 5.25 16.70
C LYS A 385 -13.59 6.42 16.27
N SER A 386 -13.05 7.64 16.28
CA SER A 386 -13.79 8.83 15.85
C SER A 386 -14.10 8.77 14.35
N ILE A 387 -15.33 9.15 14.02
CA ILE A 387 -15.78 9.24 12.62
C ILE A 387 -15.69 10.71 12.23
N PRO A 388 -14.87 11.05 11.22
CA PRO A 388 -14.73 12.44 10.80
C PRO A 388 -16.01 12.94 10.11
N GLU A 389 -16.31 14.22 10.30
CA GLU A 389 -17.35 14.90 9.55
C GLU A 389 -16.85 15.28 8.14
N ILE A 390 -17.77 15.34 7.19
CA ILE A 390 -17.47 15.80 5.84
C ILE A 390 -17.18 17.30 5.90
N SER A 391 -15.96 17.70 5.52
CA SER A 391 -15.63 19.11 5.32
C SER A 391 -15.92 19.50 3.89
N ASN A 392 -16.65 20.61 3.71
CA ASN A 392 -16.95 21.21 2.40
C ASN A 392 -16.04 22.41 2.10
N ASP A 393 -15.01 22.65 2.93
CA ASP A 393 -14.19 23.87 2.88
C ASP A 393 -13.14 23.86 1.75
N PHE A 394 -12.98 22.73 1.06
CA PHE A 394 -12.03 22.59 -0.04
C PHE A 394 -12.78 22.31 -1.35
N GLN A 395 -12.63 23.23 -2.31
CA GLN A 395 -13.06 22.96 -3.69
C GLN A 395 -11.97 22.08 -4.34
N TYR A 396 -12.31 20.82 -4.56
CA TYR A 396 -11.45 19.90 -5.29
C TYR A 396 -11.47 20.31 -6.76
N ASP A 397 -10.38 20.87 -7.26
CA ASP A 397 -10.15 20.84 -8.69
C ASP A 397 -10.18 19.36 -9.09
N ALA A 398 -10.98 19.05 -10.10
CA ALA A 398 -11.33 17.66 -10.44
C ALA A 398 -10.07 16.79 -10.57
N TYR A 399 -10.03 15.77 -9.75
CA TYR A 399 -8.96 14.77 -9.63
C TYR A 399 -9.23 13.60 -10.58
#